data_d8898607094c1556838c71cdee5f828e
#
_entry.id   d8898607094c1556838c71cdee5f828e
#
_cell.length_a   1.000
_cell.length_b   1.000
_cell.length_c   1.000
_cell.angle_alpha   90.00
_cell.angle_beta   90.00
_cell.angle_gamma   90.00
#
_symmetry.space_group_name_H-M   'P 1'
#
loop_
_entity.id
_entity.type
_entity.pdbx_description
1 polymer ?
#
loop_
_entity_poly.entity_id
_entity_poly.type
_entity_poly.pdbx_seq_one_letter_code
_entity_poly.pdbx_strand_id
1 'polypeptide(L)'
;MRSLISRALLSALAFGLLSMPCGAQYVSGYSELGDSDVMKTLKSHVSYLASDELGGRKAGSEGEKAAADYVRDMFREYGVDLLSGDNGDVFGVAQENGDTLTSRNVVGFVQGYDRAMYDKYIVIGARLDNIGTNILTVDGKPQTQIFNGANGNASGLAVMLELARMISSNAIMFRRSVLFIAFGASEQTFAGAWYFLNRSFGDAGKIDAMVDLDMLGTGSKGFYAYTSSNADMNMILSNVSNELQPVLPKVTAEEPYPSDNRAFYSKEIPSVMFTTGKYPEHGTVKDVESIIEYEPMERELEYIYNFTRYISNVENPPLFRQDKVLPKSTDKLYDYADCDKRPSFMGSTDPKAFLLKWVYQYLKYPKAAVSNGIQGRVIVEFVVSKDGNVTDVRVARSADQLLDDEAVRVVKASPKWKPGQVKGMKVNTIMSVAVDFRLSKKGKFGIKK
;
A
#
# COMPACT_ATOMS: atom_id res chain seq x y z
N MET A 1 23.77 50.45 -53.40
CA MET A 1 24.52 49.91 -52.26
C MET A 1 23.75 49.89 -50.92
N ARG A 2 22.58 50.52 -50.78
CA ARG A 2 21.75 50.51 -49.51
C ARG A 2 20.72 49.37 -49.39
N SER A 3 20.48 48.61 -50.48
CA SER A 3 19.46 47.53 -50.45
C SER A 3 20.02 46.13 -50.17
N LEU A 4 21.35 45.92 -50.22
CA LEU A 4 21.98 44.63 -49.98
C LEU A 4 22.38 44.41 -48.51
N ILE A 5 22.53 45.50 -47.75
CA ILE A 5 22.88 45.41 -46.30
C ILE A 5 21.65 45.07 -45.44
N SER A 6 20.45 45.49 -45.86
CA SER A 6 19.20 45.17 -45.11
C SER A 6 18.76 43.71 -45.24
N ARG A 7 19.14 43.02 -46.30
CA ARG A 7 18.79 41.57 -46.50
C ARG A 7 19.76 40.63 -45.78
N ALA A 8 20.99 41.05 -45.56
CA ALA A 8 21.98 40.24 -44.82
C ALA A 8 21.75 40.31 -43.31
N LEU A 9 21.20 41.39 -42.77
CA LEU A 9 20.90 41.53 -41.37
C LEU A 9 19.60 40.76 -40.96
N LEU A 10 18.61 40.62 -41.84
CA LEU A 10 17.40 39.84 -41.58
C LEU A 10 17.67 38.30 -41.65
N SER A 11 18.62 37.87 -42.49
CA SER A 11 18.98 36.43 -42.57
C SER A 11 19.87 35.99 -41.40
N ALA A 12 20.64 36.88 -40.78
CA ALA A 12 21.45 36.59 -39.60
C ALA A 12 20.58 36.52 -38.31
N LEU A 13 19.46 37.27 -38.23
CA LEU A 13 18.52 37.17 -37.12
C LEU A 13 17.61 35.91 -37.17
N ALA A 14 17.35 35.37 -38.38
CA ALA A 14 16.55 34.18 -38.57
C ALA A 14 17.33 32.87 -38.25
N PHE A 15 18.66 32.89 -38.34
CA PHE A 15 19.49 31.70 -38.04
C PHE A 15 19.95 31.66 -36.57
N GLY A 16 19.88 32.78 -35.82
CA GLY A 16 20.26 32.84 -34.43
C GLY A 16 19.16 32.32 -33.46
N LEU A 17 17.95 32.11 -33.96
CA LEU A 17 16.81 31.59 -33.14
C LEU A 17 16.61 30.07 -33.23
N LEU A 18 17.42 29.38 -34.01
CA LEU A 18 17.27 27.90 -34.22
C LEU A 18 18.31 27.04 -33.51
N SER A 19 19.15 27.62 -32.66
CA SER A 19 20.15 26.86 -31.89
C SER A 19 20.14 27.12 -30.39
N MET A 20 18.95 27.45 -29.83
CA MET A 20 18.81 27.25 -28.39
C MET A 20 18.60 25.76 -28.14
N PRO A 21 19.45 25.11 -27.36
CA PRO A 21 19.12 23.77 -26.88
C PRO A 21 17.83 23.90 -26.08
N CYS A 22 16.74 23.34 -26.59
CA CYS A 22 15.51 23.13 -25.83
C CYS A 22 15.82 22.07 -24.76
N GLY A 23 16.62 22.43 -23.77
CA GLY A 23 16.64 21.79 -22.49
C GLY A 23 15.35 22.20 -21.81
N ALA A 24 14.24 21.55 -22.13
CA ALA A 24 13.11 21.54 -21.25
C ALA A 24 13.59 20.84 -19.97
N GLN A 25 14.19 21.60 -19.07
CA GLN A 25 14.16 21.22 -17.68
C GLN A 25 12.68 21.22 -17.32
N TYR A 26 12.12 20.03 -17.15
CA TYR A 26 10.93 19.84 -16.33
C TYR A 26 11.33 20.25 -14.90
N VAL A 27 11.33 21.52 -14.63
CA VAL A 27 11.15 22.00 -13.26
C VAL A 27 9.71 21.61 -12.95
N SER A 28 9.56 20.64 -12.05
CA SER A 28 8.23 20.29 -11.56
C SER A 28 7.60 21.60 -11.07
N GLY A 29 6.51 22.05 -11.71
CA GLY A 29 5.83 23.29 -11.36
C GLY A 29 5.26 23.32 -9.94
N TYR A 30 5.42 22.25 -9.19
CA TYR A 30 5.03 22.08 -7.79
C TYR A 30 5.83 23.00 -6.84
N SER A 31 7.12 23.25 -7.09
CA SER A 31 7.93 24.09 -6.21
C SER A 31 7.67 25.58 -6.36
N GLU A 32 7.02 26.02 -7.47
CA GLU A 32 6.70 27.43 -7.72
C GLU A 32 5.30 27.84 -7.23
N LEU A 33 4.40 26.86 -6.96
CA LEU A 33 3.00 27.12 -6.57
C LEU A 33 2.79 27.30 -5.06
N GLY A 34 3.81 27.04 -4.23
CA GLY A 34 3.68 26.98 -2.77
C GLY A 34 2.90 25.72 -2.32
N ASP A 35 2.73 25.58 -1.00
CA ASP A 35 2.01 24.45 -0.43
C ASP A 35 0.55 24.42 -0.89
N SER A 36 0.07 23.26 -1.32
CA SER A 36 -1.34 23.03 -1.61
C SER A 36 -2.19 23.21 -0.34
N ASP A 37 -3.50 23.39 -0.48
CA ASP A 37 -4.37 23.49 0.68
C ASP A 37 -4.41 22.18 1.47
N VAL A 38 -4.27 21.03 0.78
CA VAL A 38 -4.14 19.70 1.40
C VAL A 38 -2.85 19.62 2.23
N MET A 39 -1.71 20.03 1.68
CA MET A 39 -0.45 20.05 2.43
C MET A 39 -0.52 20.96 3.65
N LYS A 40 -1.14 22.14 3.54
CA LYS A 40 -1.32 23.06 4.68
C LYS A 40 -2.16 22.41 5.79
N THR A 41 -3.23 21.70 5.41
CA THR A 41 -4.11 21.00 6.37
C THR A 41 -3.36 19.85 7.03
N LEU A 42 -2.68 19.00 6.25
CA LEU A 42 -1.83 17.92 6.78
C LEU A 42 -0.79 18.45 7.77
N LYS A 43 -0.12 19.56 7.41
CA LYS A 43 0.86 20.22 8.27
C LYS A 43 0.24 20.72 9.57
N SER A 44 -0.93 21.35 9.51
CA SER A 44 -1.66 21.82 10.70
C SER A 44 -1.99 20.66 11.65
N HIS A 45 -2.49 19.52 11.12
CA HIS A 45 -2.80 18.34 11.92
C HIS A 45 -1.54 17.75 12.58
N VAL A 46 -0.47 17.55 11.81
CA VAL A 46 0.78 16.99 12.36
C VAL A 46 1.39 17.94 13.40
N SER A 47 1.45 19.25 13.12
CA SER A 47 2.01 20.25 14.04
C SER A 47 1.32 20.20 15.40
N TYR A 48 -0.02 20.11 15.43
CA TYR A 48 -0.76 20.00 16.69
C TYR A 48 -0.57 18.63 17.34
N LEU A 49 -0.81 17.54 16.61
CA LEU A 49 -0.78 16.18 17.15
C LEU A 49 0.62 15.77 17.62
N ALA A 50 1.69 16.30 17.03
CA ALA A 50 3.06 16.05 17.45
C ALA A 50 3.66 17.18 18.30
N SER A 51 2.82 18.09 18.84
CA SER A 51 3.31 19.18 19.68
C SER A 51 3.76 18.68 21.07
N ASP A 52 4.67 19.41 21.70
CA ASP A 52 5.10 19.16 23.08
C ASP A 52 3.94 19.29 24.08
N GLU A 53 2.93 20.08 23.76
CA GLU A 53 1.72 20.28 24.57
C GLU A 53 0.99 18.96 24.86
N LEU A 54 0.98 18.04 23.90
CA LEU A 54 0.35 16.74 24.05
C LEU A 54 1.24 15.70 24.77
N GLY A 55 2.44 16.07 25.20
CA GLY A 55 3.33 15.21 25.98
C GLY A 55 3.54 13.82 25.39
N GLY A 56 3.55 13.72 24.04
CA GLY A 56 3.72 12.46 23.32
C GLY A 56 2.54 11.49 23.43
N ARG A 57 1.36 11.94 23.76
CA ARG A 57 0.06 11.23 23.66
C ARG A 57 0.03 9.82 24.30
N LYS A 58 0.70 9.65 25.43
CA LYS A 58 0.70 8.34 26.11
C LYS A 58 -0.74 7.89 26.42
N ALA A 59 -1.05 6.62 26.17
CA ALA A 59 -2.34 6.05 26.51
C ALA A 59 -2.74 6.35 27.96
N GLY A 60 -3.97 6.83 28.15
CA GLY A 60 -4.50 7.25 29.47
C GLY A 60 -4.03 8.60 30.00
N SER A 61 -3.20 9.34 29.25
CA SER A 61 -2.74 10.67 29.63
C SER A 61 -3.69 11.77 29.18
N GLU A 62 -3.53 12.98 29.76
CA GLU A 62 -4.24 14.16 29.28
C GLU A 62 -3.88 14.51 27.83
N GLY A 63 -2.65 14.18 27.38
CA GLY A 63 -2.23 14.36 26.01
C GLY A 63 -2.98 13.45 25.01
N GLU A 64 -3.21 12.19 25.35
CA GLU A 64 -4.07 11.32 24.54
C GLU A 64 -5.50 11.85 24.50
N LYS A 65 -6.02 12.29 25.65
CA LYS A 65 -7.36 12.87 25.72
C LYS A 65 -7.49 14.12 24.85
N ALA A 66 -6.53 15.04 24.92
CA ALA A 66 -6.51 16.25 24.10
C ALA A 66 -6.42 15.91 22.61
N ALA A 67 -5.63 14.90 22.22
CA ALA A 67 -5.58 14.40 20.84
C ALA A 67 -6.93 13.80 20.41
N ALA A 68 -7.60 13.04 21.27
CA ALA A 68 -8.94 12.50 21.00
C ALA A 68 -9.98 13.62 20.86
N ASP A 69 -9.95 14.63 21.71
CA ASP A 69 -10.81 15.80 21.62
C ASP A 69 -10.60 16.55 20.31
N TYR A 70 -9.34 16.72 19.90
CA TYR A 70 -9.00 17.32 18.61
C TYR A 70 -9.57 16.54 17.43
N VAL A 71 -9.36 15.22 17.37
CA VAL A 71 -9.92 14.36 16.31
C VAL A 71 -11.43 14.44 16.25
N ARG A 72 -12.10 14.41 17.42
CA ARG A 72 -13.56 14.59 17.53
C ARG A 72 -14.03 15.92 16.94
N ASP A 73 -13.34 17.01 17.28
CA ASP A 73 -13.72 18.35 16.85
C ASP A 73 -13.49 18.53 15.33
N MET A 74 -12.42 17.96 14.80
CA MET A 74 -12.18 17.91 13.33
C MET A 74 -13.25 17.09 12.61
N PHE A 75 -13.67 15.95 13.14
CA PHE A 75 -14.79 15.19 12.56
C PHE A 75 -16.06 16.03 12.49
N ARG A 76 -16.40 16.77 13.54
CA ARG A 76 -17.54 17.69 13.54
C ARG A 76 -17.41 18.81 12.50
N GLU A 77 -16.25 19.42 12.44
CA GLU A 77 -15.96 20.48 11.46
C GLU A 77 -16.12 19.97 10.02
N TYR A 78 -15.73 18.73 9.75
CA TYR A 78 -15.82 18.12 8.43
C TYR A 78 -17.19 17.48 8.14
N GLY A 79 -18.17 17.61 9.04
CA GLY A 79 -19.49 17.04 8.85
C GLY A 79 -19.53 15.51 8.92
N VAL A 80 -18.60 14.93 9.67
CA VAL A 80 -18.57 13.49 9.97
C VAL A 80 -19.38 13.22 11.23
N ASP A 81 -20.35 12.31 11.19
CA ASP A 81 -21.16 11.95 12.33
C ASP A 81 -20.34 11.19 13.39
N LEU A 82 -20.58 11.44 14.66
CA LEU A 82 -19.88 10.76 15.76
C LEU A 82 -20.69 9.56 16.26
N LEU A 83 -20.14 8.36 16.18
CA LEU A 83 -20.72 7.16 16.77
C LEU A 83 -20.27 6.95 18.23
N SER A 84 -19.09 7.43 18.60
CA SER A 84 -18.52 7.29 19.94
C SER A 84 -19.01 8.30 20.96
N GLY A 85 -19.86 9.25 20.54
CA GLY A 85 -20.31 10.35 21.40
C GLY A 85 -19.17 11.36 21.73
N ASP A 86 -19.47 12.29 22.65
CA ASP A 86 -18.59 13.43 22.95
C ASP A 86 -17.31 13.05 23.70
N ASN A 87 -17.34 12.00 24.50
CA ASN A 87 -16.21 11.56 25.30
C ASN A 87 -15.34 10.49 24.61
N GLY A 88 -15.67 10.15 23.37
CA GLY A 88 -15.13 8.98 22.71
C GLY A 88 -15.72 7.68 23.26
N ASP A 89 -15.28 6.58 22.70
CA ASP A 89 -15.63 5.22 23.11
C ASP A 89 -14.63 4.75 24.17
N VAL A 90 -14.95 5.01 25.45
CA VAL A 90 -14.04 4.87 26.60
C VAL A 90 -13.95 3.42 27.05
N PHE A 91 -12.74 2.94 27.30
CA PHE A 91 -12.47 1.59 27.80
C PHE A 91 -11.29 1.53 28.76
N GLY A 92 -11.25 0.44 29.54
CA GLY A 92 -10.17 0.18 30.48
C GLY A 92 -9.21 -0.90 29.98
N VAL A 93 -7.92 -0.69 30.19
CA VAL A 93 -6.86 -1.67 29.91
C VAL A 93 -6.21 -2.06 31.23
N ALA A 94 -6.32 -3.34 31.60
CA ALA A 94 -5.67 -3.85 32.82
C ALA A 94 -4.15 -3.78 32.68
N GLN A 95 -3.49 -3.28 33.72
CA GLN A 95 -2.04 -3.19 33.79
C GLN A 95 -1.46 -4.31 34.67
N GLU A 96 -0.21 -4.66 34.47
CA GLU A 96 0.47 -5.72 35.24
C GLU A 96 0.51 -5.44 36.76
N ASN A 97 0.55 -4.16 37.15
CA ASN A 97 0.52 -3.74 38.56
C ASN A 97 -0.86 -3.80 39.21
N GLY A 98 -1.90 -4.25 38.49
CA GLY A 98 -3.27 -4.35 38.95
C GLY A 98 -4.11 -3.07 38.76
N ASP A 99 -3.53 -1.98 38.28
CA ASP A 99 -4.24 -0.76 37.93
C ASP A 99 -5.00 -0.91 36.60
N THR A 100 -5.92 0.00 36.32
CA THR A 100 -6.62 0.09 35.06
C THR A 100 -6.29 1.42 34.38
N LEU A 101 -5.66 1.36 33.23
CA LEU A 101 -5.44 2.51 32.37
C LEU A 101 -6.75 2.77 31.60
N THR A 102 -7.21 4.02 31.58
CA THR A 102 -8.40 4.42 30.84
C THR A 102 -8.01 5.10 29.54
N SER A 103 -8.40 4.54 28.41
CA SER A 103 -8.19 5.08 27.07
C SER A 103 -9.51 5.19 26.31
N ARG A 104 -9.48 5.64 25.06
CA ARG A 104 -10.67 5.83 24.23
C ARG A 104 -10.39 5.72 22.74
N ASN A 105 -11.38 5.22 21.99
CA ASN A 105 -11.44 5.40 20.55
C ASN A 105 -12.27 6.63 20.21
N VAL A 106 -11.97 7.28 19.08
CA VAL A 106 -12.86 8.27 18.47
C VAL A 106 -13.38 7.68 17.17
N VAL A 107 -14.70 7.51 17.07
CA VAL A 107 -15.33 6.83 15.93
C VAL A 107 -16.21 7.80 15.19
N GLY A 108 -15.79 8.15 13.97
CA GLY A 108 -16.52 8.94 12.99
C GLY A 108 -17.23 8.06 11.95
N PHE A 109 -18.29 8.58 11.36
CA PHE A 109 -19.13 7.87 10.41
C PHE A 109 -19.56 8.78 9.25
N VAL A 110 -19.41 8.29 8.03
CA VAL A 110 -19.99 8.88 6.82
C VAL A 110 -20.84 7.84 6.13
N GLN A 111 -22.14 8.13 5.98
CA GLN A 111 -23.09 7.20 5.35
C GLN A 111 -22.88 7.11 3.85
N GLY A 112 -22.82 5.87 3.33
CA GLY A 112 -22.80 5.59 1.91
C GLY A 112 -24.14 5.88 1.22
N TYR A 113 -24.11 6.16 -0.08
CA TYR A 113 -25.33 6.53 -0.81
C TYR A 113 -26.20 5.35 -1.23
N ASP A 114 -25.64 4.14 -1.33
CA ASP A 114 -26.37 2.98 -1.87
C ASP A 114 -27.14 2.25 -0.80
N ARG A 115 -28.48 2.28 -0.87
CA ARG A 115 -29.36 1.64 0.10
C ARG A 115 -29.17 0.13 0.25
N ALA A 116 -28.58 -0.53 -0.75
CA ALA A 116 -28.27 -1.95 -0.69
C ALA A 116 -26.94 -2.24 0.03
N MET A 117 -26.08 -1.23 0.21
CA MET A 117 -24.72 -1.37 0.73
C MET A 117 -24.38 -0.41 1.89
N TYR A 118 -25.21 0.59 2.20
CA TYR A 118 -24.89 1.59 3.23
C TYR A 118 -24.79 1.00 4.66
N ASP A 119 -25.28 -0.21 4.90
CA ASP A 119 -25.10 -0.95 6.15
C ASP A 119 -23.89 -1.88 6.15
N LYS A 120 -23.02 -1.74 5.14
CA LYS A 120 -21.71 -2.35 5.02
C LYS A 120 -20.64 -1.29 5.15
N TYR A 121 -19.55 -1.63 5.81
CA TYR A 121 -18.58 -0.64 6.26
C TYR A 121 -17.18 -0.90 5.73
N ILE A 122 -16.54 0.17 5.29
CA ILE A 122 -15.08 0.24 5.14
C ILE A 122 -14.56 1.00 6.36
N VAL A 123 -13.66 0.40 7.13
CA VAL A 123 -13.00 1.05 8.27
C VAL A 123 -11.70 1.69 7.79
N ILE A 124 -11.48 2.96 8.15
CA ILE A 124 -10.19 3.64 8.04
C ILE A 124 -9.74 3.91 9.47
N GLY A 125 -8.60 3.36 9.86
CA GLY A 125 -8.09 3.45 11.21
C GLY A 125 -6.69 4.03 11.29
N ALA A 126 -6.40 4.73 12.39
CA ALA A 126 -5.06 5.20 12.72
C ALA A 126 -4.86 5.18 14.24
N ARG A 127 -3.64 4.89 14.67
CA ARG A 127 -3.26 4.89 16.09
C ARG A 127 -3.28 6.31 16.66
N LEU A 128 -3.95 6.50 17.80
CA LEU A 128 -4.09 7.78 18.50
C LEU A 128 -2.94 8.04 19.47
N ASP A 129 -2.60 7.03 20.28
CA ASP A 129 -1.59 7.12 21.33
C ASP A 129 -0.16 6.91 20.78
N ASN A 130 0.82 7.23 21.62
CA ASN A 130 2.22 6.98 21.38
C ASN A 130 2.94 6.79 22.76
N ILE A 131 4.27 6.76 22.79
CA ILE A 131 5.11 6.43 23.92
C ILE A 131 4.94 7.40 25.12
N GLY A 132 4.71 8.70 24.87
CA GLY A 132 4.56 9.71 25.90
C GLY A 132 5.86 10.40 26.29
N THR A 133 6.12 10.48 27.60
CA THR A 133 7.30 11.14 28.15
C THR A 133 8.14 10.16 28.98
N ASN A 134 9.44 10.45 29.05
CA ASN A 134 10.37 9.80 29.98
C ASN A 134 11.15 10.87 30.77
N ILE A 135 11.54 10.56 31.99
CA ILE A 135 12.35 11.45 32.81
C ILE A 135 13.75 10.82 32.97
N LEU A 136 14.74 11.49 32.43
CA LEU A 136 16.16 11.12 32.61
C LEU A 136 16.81 12.07 33.61
N THR A 137 17.81 11.56 34.36
CA THR A 137 18.68 12.38 35.18
C THR A 137 19.93 12.71 34.39
N VAL A 138 20.10 13.97 34.03
CA VAL A 138 21.30 14.49 33.34
C VAL A 138 21.99 15.47 34.28
N ASP A 139 23.26 15.25 34.59
CA ASP A 139 24.02 16.08 35.52
C ASP A 139 23.35 16.27 36.90
N GLY A 140 22.68 15.21 37.41
CA GLY A 140 21.96 15.23 38.67
C GLY A 140 20.63 15.98 38.67
N LYS A 141 20.16 16.45 37.50
CA LYS A 141 18.87 17.16 37.34
C LYS A 141 17.89 16.32 36.50
N PRO A 142 16.61 16.26 36.88
CA PRO A 142 15.61 15.62 36.08
C PRO A 142 15.38 16.41 34.78
N GLN A 143 15.43 15.73 33.66
CA GLN A 143 15.10 16.27 32.34
C GLN A 143 13.98 15.42 31.70
N THR A 144 12.87 16.06 31.35
CA THR A 144 11.77 15.40 30.65
C THR A 144 12.11 15.31 29.18
N GLN A 145 12.02 14.09 28.65
CA GLN A 145 12.07 13.78 27.23
C GLN A 145 10.65 13.51 26.73
N ILE A 146 10.28 14.15 25.61
CA ILE A 146 8.97 13.97 24.98
C ILE A 146 9.18 13.16 23.71
N PHE A 147 8.40 12.09 23.54
CA PHE A 147 8.35 11.29 22.32
C PHE A 147 7.16 11.77 21.51
N ASN A 148 7.36 12.80 20.69
CA ASN A 148 6.27 13.50 19.97
C ASN A 148 5.52 12.58 19.00
N GLY A 149 6.21 11.62 18.36
CA GLY A 149 5.59 10.66 17.46
C GLY A 149 4.97 11.33 16.24
N ALA A 150 5.73 12.20 15.57
CA ALA A 150 5.24 12.91 14.39
C ALA A 150 4.93 11.96 13.24
N ASN A 151 5.85 11.05 12.92
CA ASN A 151 5.56 9.97 12.00
C ASN A 151 4.91 8.77 12.70
N GLY A 152 5.13 8.56 13.99
CA GLY A 152 4.59 7.43 14.74
C GLY A 152 3.57 7.80 15.83
N ASN A 153 2.32 8.23 15.57
CA ASN A 153 1.55 8.14 14.32
C ASN A 153 0.73 9.42 14.05
N ALA A 154 1.23 10.62 14.37
CA ALA A 154 0.49 11.84 14.01
C ALA A 154 0.30 11.98 12.49
N SER A 155 1.23 11.45 11.68
CA SER A 155 1.11 11.40 10.21
C SER A 155 -0.08 10.58 9.75
N GLY A 156 -0.28 9.37 10.28
CA GLY A 156 -1.44 8.53 9.96
C GLY A 156 -2.76 9.15 10.39
N LEU A 157 -2.80 9.78 11.58
CA LEU A 157 -3.97 10.53 12.04
C LEU A 157 -4.29 11.72 11.13
N ALA A 158 -3.28 12.47 10.68
CA ALA A 158 -3.46 13.60 9.78
C ALA A 158 -4.03 13.13 8.42
N VAL A 159 -3.52 12.04 7.86
CA VAL A 159 -4.08 11.42 6.64
C VAL A 159 -5.51 10.95 6.86
N MET A 160 -5.83 10.33 7.99
CA MET A 160 -7.19 9.90 8.32
C MET A 160 -8.15 11.10 8.38
N LEU A 161 -7.77 12.19 9.03
CA LEU A 161 -8.59 13.39 9.14
C LEU A 161 -8.84 14.04 7.78
N GLU A 162 -7.83 14.11 6.94
CA GLU A 162 -7.98 14.66 5.59
C GLU A 162 -8.82 13.75 4.69
N LEU A 163 -8.68 12.42 4.80
CA LEU A 163 -9.59 11.47 4.16
C LEU A 163 -11.03 11.66 4.65
N ALA A 164 -11.24 11.91 5.94
CA ALA A 164 -12.57 12.15 6.51
C ALA A 164 -13.20 13.41 5.90
N ARG A 165 -12.44 14.49 5.76
CA ARG A 165 -12.86 15.73 5.10
C ARG A 165 -13.22 15.50 3.63
N MET A 166 -12.36 14.80 2.88
CA MET A 166 -12.56 14.53 1.46
C MET A 166 -13.75 13.61 1.22
N ILE A 167 -13.90 12.56 2.00
CA ILE A 167 -14.97 11.56 1.86
C ILE A 167 -16.31 12.16 2.29
N SER A 168 -16.37 12.90 3.39
CA SER A 168 -17.60 13.58 3.83
C SER A 168 -18.09 14.55 2.76
N SER A 169 -17.19 15.36 2.19
CA SER A 169 -17.54 16.31 1.12
C SER A 169 -17.97 15.63 -0.19
N ASN A 170 -17.64 14.35 -0.38
CA ASN A 170 -17.92 13.57 -1.58
C ASN A 170 -18.65 12.25 -1.29
N ALA A 171 -19.50 12.20 -0.27
CA ALA A 171 -20.17 10.96 0.19
C ALA A 171 -20.96 10.24 -0.92
N ILE A 172 -21.48 10.96 -1.91
CA ILE A 172 -22.15 10.40 -3.09
C ILE A 172 -21.25 9.56 -4.01
N MET A 173 -19.95 9.55 -3.77
CA MET A 173 -18.98 8.73 -4.51
C MET A 173 -18.72 7.37 -3.84
N PHE A 174 -19.34 7.10 -2.69
CA PHE A 174 -19.10 5.91 -1.88
C PHE A 174 -20.40 5.14 -1.66
N ARG A 175 -20.48 3.91 -2.19
CA ARG A 175 -21.69 3.06 -2.04
C ARG A 175 -21.80 2.54 -0.61
N ARG A 176 -20.68 2.06 -0.02
CA ARG A 176 -20.60 1.62 1.37
C ARG A 176 -20.34 2.80 2.28
N SER A 177 -20.80 2.67 3.50
CA SER A 177 -20.46 3.62 4.56
C SER A 177 -19.00 3.50 4.98
N VAL A 178 -18.43 4.61 5.45
CA VAL A 178 -17.05 4.66 5.92
C VAL A 178 -17.02 5.00 7.39
N LEU A 179 -16.30 4.20 8.17
CA LEU A 179 -15.98 4.45 9.58
C LEU A 179 -14.54 4.96 9.68
N PHE A 180 -14.35 6.05 10.40
CA PHE A 180 -13.04 6.59 10.73
C PHE A 180 -12.77 6.35 12.20
N ILE A 181 -11.65 5.71 12.54
CA ILE A 181 -11.38 5.33 13.92
C ILE A 181 -9.97 5.74 14.32
N ALA A 182 -9.87 6.68 15.28
CA ALA A 182 -8.64 6.91 16.00
C ALA A 182 -8.58 5.93 17.16
N PHE A 183 -7.69 4.93 17.08
CA PHE A 183 -7.56 3.87 18.08
C PHE A 183 -6.70 4.32 19.24
N GLY A 184 -7.25 4.30 20.45
CA GLY A 184 -6.49 4.53 21.68
C GLY A 184 -5.81 3.26 22.19
N ALA A 185 -4.79 3.44 23.02
CA ALA A 185 -4.02 2.36 23.63
C ALA A 185 -3.50 1.30 22.64
N SER A 186 -3.11 1.71 21.43
CA SER A 186 -2.49 0.82 20.44
C SER A 186 -1.12 0.34 20.89
N GLU A 187 -0.34 1.16 21.61
CA GLU A 187 0.92 0.75 22.26
C GLU A 187 0.69 -0.34 23.34
N GLN A 188 -0.54 -0.54 23.79
CA GLN A 188 -0.98 -1.60 24.72
C GLN A 188 -1.57 -2.80 23.96
N THR A 189 -0.84 -3.32 22.99
CA THR A 189 -1.25 -4.48 22.16
C THR A 189 -2.55 -4.29 21.38
N PHE A 190 -2.73 -3.08 20.82
CA PHE A 190 -3.89 -2.70 19.97
C PHE A 190 -5.22 -2.78 20.72
N ALA A 191 -5.21 -2.40 22.01
CA ALA A 191 -6.37 -2.56 22.90
C ALA A 191 -7.61 -1.84 22.37
N GLY A 192 -7.47 -0.66 21.75
CA GLY A 192 -8.57 0.09 21.14
C GLY A 192 -9.22 -0.65 19.98
N ALA A 193 -8.44 -1.21 19.08
CA ALA A 193 -8.96 -1.99 17.95
C ALA A 193 -9.66 -3.27 18.42
N TRP A 194 -9.09 -3.98 19.41
CA TRP A 194 -9.75 -5.13 20.04
C TRP A 194 -11.04 -4.77 20.75
N TYR A 195 -11.08 -3.65 21.49
CA TYR A 195 -12.25 -3.17 22.17
C TYR A 195 -13.36 -2.81 21.16
N PHE A 196 -13.03 -2.09 20.11
CA PHE A 196 -13.97 -1.75 19.04
C PHE A 196 -14.63 -3.01 18.47
N LEU A 197 -13.86 -3.99 18.04
CA LEU A 197 -14.38 -5.20 17.38
C LEU A 197 -15.15 -6.15 18.31
N ASN A 198 -14.85 -6.17 19.61
CA ASN A 198 -15.44 -7.15 20.52
C ASN A 198 -16.52 -6.57 21.44
N ARG A 199 -16.57 -5.23 21.61
CA ARG A 199 -17.44 -4.60 22.62
C ARG A 199 -18.24 -3.43 22.09
N SER A 200 -17.61 -2.53 21.32
CA SER A 200 -18.21 -1.29 20.90
C SER A 200 -19.05 -1.45 19.62
N PHE A 201 -18.51 -2.10 18.61
CA PHE A 201 -19.20 -2.30 17.34
C PHE A 201 -20.01 -3.60 17.36
N GLY A 202 -21.34 -3.49 17.24
CA GLY A 202 -22.24 -4.60 17.50
C GLY A 202 -22.20 -5.77 16.51
N ASP A 203 -21.73 -5.55 15.28
CA ASP A 203 -21.69 -6.56 14.21
C ASP A 203 -20.46 -6.40 13.30
N ALA A 204 -19.36 -7.00 13.72
CA ALA A 204 -18.12 -7.02 12.95
C ALA A 204 -18.28 -7.68 11.55
N GLY A 205 -19.28 -8.54 11.35
CA GLY A 205 -19.62 -9.14 10.05
C GLY A 205 -20.14 -8.15 9.01
N LYS A 206 -20.42 -6.92 9.40
CA LYS A 206 -20.78 -5.84 8.49
C LYS A 206 -19.57 -5.05 7.97
N ILE A 207 -18.37 -5.29 8.52
CA ILE A 207 -17.14 -4.68 8.07
C ILE A 207 -16.60 -5.48 6.89
N ASP A 208 -16.64 -4.91 5.72
CA ASP A 208 -16.18 -5.56 4.47
C ASP A 208 -14.66 -5.44 4.30
N ALA A 209 -14.04 -4.37 4.83
CA ALA A 209 -12.58 -4.21 4.82
C ALA A 209 -12.09 -3.15 5.83
N MET A 210 -10.80 -3.25 6.17
CA MET A 210 -10.10 -2.26 7.00
C MET A 210 -8.88 -1.71 6.27
N VAL A 211 -8.72 -0.39 6.31
CA VAL A 211 -7.56 0.39 5.85
C VAL A 211 -6.88 0.95 7.08
N ASP A 212 -5.68 0.49 7.36
CA ASP A 212 -4.85 0.93 8.48
C ASP A 212 -3.82 1.95 8.00
N LEU A 213 -3.71 3.07 8.68
CA LEU A 213 -2.85 4.19 8.34
C LEU A 213 -1.79 4.33 9.42
N ASP A 214 -0.58 3.87 9.13
CA ASP A 214 0.48 3.88 10.13
C ASP A 214 1.83 4.34 9.55
N MET A 215 2.37 5.45 10.10
CA MET A 215 3.66 6.02 9.71
C MET A 215 3.73 6.43 8.23
N LEU A 216 2.97 7.44 7.82
CA LEU A 216 2.86 7.94 6.45
C LEU A 216 3.66 9.22 6.19
N GLY A 217 4.60 9.59 7.05
CA GLY A 217 5.29 10.88 6.97
C GLY A 217 6.68 10.87 6.34
N THR A 218 7.21 9.73 5.86
CA THR A 218 8.58 9.62 5.30
C THR A 218 8.58 8.96 3.91
N GLY A 219 7.70 9.41 3.03
CA GLY A 219 7.37 8.77 1.75
C GLY A 219 8.49 8.72 0.72
N SER A 220 9.49 9.61 0.80
CA SER A 220 10.66 9.55 -0.09
C SER A 220 11.47 8.26 0.07
N LYS A 221 11.35 7.58 1.21
CA LYS A 221 12.01 6.29 1.50
C LYS A 221 11.23 5.10 0.98
N GLY A 222 9.96 5.25 0.66
CA GLY A 222 9.08 4.24 0.10
C GLY A 222 7.65 4.34 0.61
N PHE A 223 6.73 3.83 -0.20
CA PHE A 223 5.32 3.68 0.15
C PHE A 223 4.94 2.20 -0.02
N TYR A 224 4.32 1.61 0.99
CA TYR A 224 4.07 0.18 1.07
C TYR A 224 2.61 -0.11 1.40
N ALA A 225 2.10 -1.22 0.86
CA ALA A 225 0.82 -1.81 1.22
C ALA A 225 1.04 -3.24 1.73
N TYR A 226 0.63 -3.52 2.96
CA TYR A 226 0.69 -4.84 3.57
C TYR A 226 -0.73 -5.39 3.77
N THR A 227 -1.04 -6.53 3.16
CA THR A 227 -2.39 -7.12 3.15
C THR A 227 -2.48 -8.45 3.89
N SER A 228 -1.47 -8.81 4.67
CA SER A 228 -1.37 -10.16 5.27
C SER A 228 -1.52 -11.27 4.22
N SER A 229 -1.01 -11.04 3.01
CA SER A 229 -1.13 -11.94 1.84
C SER A 229 -2.58 -12.27 1.46
N ASN A 230 -3.52 -11.36 1.69
CA ASN A 230 -4.90 -11.53 1.23
C ASN A 230 -4.99 -11.34 -0.28
N ALA A 231 -5.42 -12.40 -1.00
CA ALA A 231 -5.48 -12.42 -2.46
C ALA A 231 -6.43 -11.37 -3.05
N ASP A 232 -7.61 -11.22 -2.44
CA ASP A 232 -8.63 -10.28 -2.93
C ASP A 232 -8.16 -8.83 -2.73
N MET A 233 -7.52 -8.52 -1.60
CA MET A 233 -6.93 -7.19 -1.35
C MET A 233 -5.78 -6.89 -2.30
N ASN A 234 -4.91 -7.88 -2.58
CA ASN A 234 -3.84 -7.74 -3.56
C ASN A 234 -4.37 -7.50 -4.98
N MET A 235 -5.46 -8.17 -5.35
CA MET A 235 -6.13 -7.94 -6.63
C MET A 235 -6.73 -6.52 -6.71
N ILE A 236 -7.36 -6.05 -5.64
CA ILE A 236 -7.90 -4.68 -5.58
C ILE A 236 -6.78 -3.65 -5.70
N LEU A 237 -5.67 -3.80 -4.96
CA LEU A 237 -4.49 -2.94 -5.08
C LEU A 237 -3.96 -2.90 -6.52
N SER A 238 -3.88 -4.06 -7.18
CA SER A 238 -3.46 -4.14 -8.58
C SER A 238 -4.41 -3.39 -9.51
N ASN A 239 -5.73 -3.56 -9.33
CA ASN A 239 -6.73 -2.88 -10.16
C ASN A 239 -6.66 -1.36 -10.01
N VAL A 240 -6.54 -0.86 -8.78
CA VAL A 240 -6.38 0.59 -8.52
C VAL A 240 -5.07 1.11 -9.11
N SER A 241 -4.00 0.32 -9.04
CA SER A 241 -2.68 0.71 -9.57
C SER A 241 -2.60 0.68 -11.10
N ASN A 242 -3.58 0.09 -11.80
CA ASN A 242 -3.70 0.15 -13.25
C ASN A 242 -4.32 1.46 -13.75
N GLU A 243 -4.94 2.24 -12.86
CA GLU A 243 -5.40 3.58 -13.16
C GLU A 243 -4.25 4.59 -12.98
N LEU A 244 -4.41 5.80 -13.53
CA LEU A 244 -3.44 6.86 -13.31
C LEU A 244 -3.45 7.27 -11.83
N GLN A 245 -2.32 7.03 -11.15
CA GLN A 245 -2.15 7.32 -9.74
C GLN A 245 -0.93 8.23 -9.51
N PRO A 246 -0.95 9.11 -8.50
CA PRO A 246 0.18 10.00 -8.19
C PRO A 246 1.39 9.26 -7.64
N VAL A 247 1.16 8.13 -6.98
CA VAL A 247 2.18 7.23 -6.42
C VAL A 247 1.61 5.81 -6.35
N LEU A 248 2.47 4.81 -6.42
CA LEU A 248 2.07 3.41 -6.29
C LEU A 248 2.70 2.78 -5.04
N PRO A 249 1.92 2.09 -4.19
CA PRO A 249 2.49 1.35 -3.08
C PRO A 249 3.19 0.08 -3.56
N LYS A 250 4.29 -0.25 -2.93
CA LYS A 250 4.90 -1.56 -3.06
C LYS A 250 4.17 -2.56 -2.17
N VAL A 251 3.48 -3.51 -2.78
CA VAL A 251 2.82 -4.59 -2.02
C VAL A 251 3.88 -5.49 -1.38
N THR A 252 3.79 -5.69 -0.08
CA THR A 252 4.71 -6.55 0.69
C THR A 252 3.96 -7.70 1.34
N ALA A 253 4.56 -8.90 1.28
CA ALA A 253 4.08 -10.08 1.96
C ALA A 253 4.60 -10.18 3.42
N GLU A 254 5.70 -9.49 3.73
CA GLU A 254 6.27 -9.44 5.07
C GLU A 254 5.64 -8.28 5.85
N GLU A 255 5.14 -8.58 7.05
CA GLU A 255 4.63 -7.56 7.96
C GLU A 255 5.80 -6.67 8.39
N PRO A 256 5.75 -5.36 8.08
CA PRO A 256 6.86 -4.47 8.41
C PRO A 256 7.01 -4.31 9.93
N TYR A 257 5.90 -4.23 10.63
CA TYR A 257 5.76 -4.20 12.10
C TYR A 257 4.28 -4.41 12.45
N PRO A 258 3.95 -4.78 13.71
CA PRO A 258 2.56 -4.96 14.15
C PRO A 258 1.81 -3.62 14.19
N SER A 259 0.55 -3.60 13.74
CA SER A 259 -0.35 -2.44 13.85
C SER A 259 -1.80 -2.88 14.15
N ASP A 260 -2.73 -1.92 14.24
CA ASP A 260 -4.14 -2.14 14.60
C ASP A 260 -4.89 -3.07 13.63
N ASN A 261 -4.43 -3.18 12.37
CA ASN A 261 -4.97 -4.11 11.38
C ASN A 261 -4.95 -5.57 11.86
N ARG A 262 -4.04 -5.95 12.79
CA ARG A 262 -3.98 -7.31 13.34
C ARG A 262 -5.27 -7.73 14.04
N ALA A 263 -5.95 -6.82 14.72
CA ALA A 263 -7.21 -7.10 15.37
C ALA A 263 -8.29 -7.49 14.35
N PHE A 264 -8.36 -6.78 13.22
CA PHE A 264 -9.28 -7.06 12.12
C PHE A 264 -8.93 -8.35 11.40
N TYR A 265 -7.65 -8.53 11.06
CA TYR A 265 -7.16 -9.74 10.46
C TYR A 265 -7.51 -10.99 11.27
N SER A 266 -7.38 -10.95 12.59
CA SER A 266 -7.70 -12.08 13.48
C SER A 266 -9.21 -12.40 13.54
N LYS A 267 -10.07 -11.50 13.06
CA LYS A 267 -11.51 -11.67 12.86
C LYS A 267 -11.87 -12.02 11.42
N GLU A 268 -10.86 -12.39 10.61
CA GLU A 268 -11.05 -12.72 9.19
C GLU A 268 -11.63 -11.55 8.37
N ILE A 269 -11.36 -10.30 8.80
CA ILE A 269 -11.71 -9.09 8.04
C ILE A 269 -10.55 -8.74 7.14
N PRO A 270 -10.74 -8.68 5.80
CA PRO A 270 -9.71 -8.23 4.88
C PRO A 270 -9.16 -6.87 5.26
N SER A 271 -7.85 -6.75 5.39
CA SER A 271 -7.22 -5.51 5.81
C SER A 271 -6.00 -5.17 4.95
N VAL A 272 -5.72 -3.87 4.82
CA VAL A 272 -4.49 -3.36 4.25
C VAL A 272 -3.91 -2.31 5.20
N MET A 273 -2.62 -2.40 5.50
CA MET A 273 -1.88 -1.34 6.16
C MET A 273 -1.08 -0.57 5.12
N PHE A 274 -1.30 0.74 5.03
CA PHE A 274 -0.47 1.66 4.28
C PHE A 274 0.56 2.31 5.18
N THR A 275 1.83 2.30 4.76
CA THR A 275 2.94 2.83 5.55
C THR A 275 4.12 3.24 4.67
N THR A 276 4.93 4.17 5.17
CA THR A 276 6.24 4.49 4.57
C THR A 276 7.38 3.60 5.13
N GLY A 277 7.03 2.69 6.03
CA GLY A 277 7.96 1.71 6.60
C GLY A 277 8.74 2.22 7.81
N LYS A 278 9.72 1.41 8.24
CA LYS A 278 10.57 1.76 9.38
C LYS A 278 11.53 2.89 9.02
N TYR A 279 11.77 3.79 9.98
CA TYR A 279 12.68 4.91 9.86
C TYR A 279 13.55 5.04 11.14
N PRO A 280 14.74 5.66 11.06
CA PRO A 280 15.70 5.66 12.18
C PRO A 280 15.21 6.39 13.43
N GLU A 281 14.35 7.39 13.28
CA GLU A 281 13.83 8.24 14.34
C GLU A 281 12.68 7.58 15.12
N HIS A 282 12.13 6.47 14.61
CA HIS A 282 10.98 5.77 15.23
C HIS A 282 11.27 5.40 16.70
N GLY A 283 10.33 5.73 17.56
CA GLY A 283 10.44 5.46 19.00
C GLY A 283 11.52 6.27 19.72
N THR A 284 11.98 7.38 19.14
CA THR A 284 12.96 8.29 19.72
C THR A 284 12.40 9.70 19.86
N VAL A 285 13.07 10.54 20.64
CA VAL A 285 12.76 11.99 20.77
C VAL A 285 13.05 12.79 19.50
N LYS A 286 13.56 12.15 18.45
CA LYS A 286 13.82 12.77 17.14
C LYS A 286 12.65 12.61 16.16
N ASP A 287 11.63 11.87 16.54
CA ASP A 287 10.40 11.73 15.75
C ASP A 287 9.52 12.96 15.95
N VAL A 288 9.94 14.07 15.32
CA VAL A 288 9.33 15.40 15.41
C VAL A 288 8.87 15.88 14.03
N GLU A 289 8.04 16.92 13.99
CA GLU A 289 7.43 17.42 12.76
C GLU A 289 8.44 17.68 11.62
N SER A 290 9.65 18.10 11.94
CA SER A 290 10.66 18.43 10.91
C SER A 290 11.14 17.28 10.03
N ILE A 291 10.82 16.03 10.40
CA ILE A 291 11.14 14.85 9.56
C ILE A 291 10.02 14.50 8.58
N ILE A 292 8.88 15.19 8.65
CA ILE A 292 7.70 14.88 7.84
C ILE A 292 7.84 15.47 6.44
N GLU A 293 7.60 14.65 5.44
CA GLU A 293 7.67 14.95 4.02
C GLU A 293 6.24 15.11 3.45
N TYR A 294 5.69 16.32 3.49
CA TYR A 294 4.29 16.58 3.19
C TYR A 294 3.90 16.38 1.72
N GLU A 295 4.80 16.64 0.76
CA GLU A 295 4.52 16.42 -0.66
C GLU A 295 4.36 14.91 -1.00
N PRO A 296 5.25 13.99 -0.57
CA PRO A 296 4.98 12.56 -0.67
C PRO A 296 3.70 12.13 0.05
N MET A 297 3.45 12.65 1.26
CA MET A 297 2.28 12.33 2.07
C MET A 297 0.96 12.73 1.38
N GLU A 298 0.92 13.85 0.66
CA GLU A 298 -0.23 14.26 -0.16
C GLU A 298 -0.49 13.27 -1.29
N ARG A 299 0.55 12.81 -2.00
CA ARG A 299 0.40 11.82 -3.06
C ARG A 299 -0.08 10.45 -2.54
N GLU A 300 0.41 10.05 -1.37
CA GLU A 300 -0.02 8.83 -0.68
C GLU A 300 -1.49 8.93 -0.25
N LEU A 301 -1.89 10.06 0.32
CA LEU A 301 -3.28 10.37 0.65
C LEU A 301 -4.20 10.24 -0.56
N GLU A 302 -3.81 10.80 -1.70
CA GLU A 302 -4.60 10.72 -2.94
C GLU A 302 -4.75 9.26 -3.42
N TYR A 303 -3.68 8.47 -3.38
CA TYR A 303 -3.76 7.05 -3.68
C TYR A 303 -4.71 6.31 -2.72
N ILE A 304 -4.59 6.56 -1.41
CA ILE A 304 -5.42 5.92 -0.40
C ILE A 304 -6.90 6.32 -0.56
N TYR A 305 -7.18 7.57 -0.92
CA TYR A 305 -8.53 8.04 -1.25
C TYR A 305 -9.10 7.26 -2.46
N ASN A 306 -8.34 7.14 -3.55
CA ASN A 306 -8.75 6.40 -4.74
C ASN A 306 -8.95 4.91 -4.43
N PHE A 307 -8.06 4.31 -3.64
CA PHE A 307 -8.21 2.94 -3.15
C PHE A 307 -9.49 2.76 -2.32
N THR A 308 -9.74 3.66 -1.37
CA THR A 308 -10.94 3.61 -0.50
C THR A 308 -12.21 3.78 -1.32
N ARG A 309 -12.22 4.69 -2.28
CA ARG A 309 -13.34 4.86 -3.21
C ARG A 309 -13.57 3.59 -4.03
N TYR A 310 -12.52 2.99 -4.56
CA TYR A 310 -12.63 1.75 -5.35
C TYR A 310 -13.23 0.63 -4.52
N ILE A 311 -12.66 0.31 -3.35
CA ILE A 311 -13.12 -0.79 -2.49
C ILE A 311 -14.53 -0.56 -1.94
N SER A 312 -14.92 0.71 -1.72
CA SER A 312 -16.28 1.08 -1.31
C SER A 312 -17.33 0.82 -2.40
N ASN A 313 -16.92 0.78 -3.68
CA ASN A 313 -17.81 0.70 -4.83
C ASN A 313 -17.87 -0.67 -5.52
N VAL A 314 -16.97 -1.59 -5.21
CA VAL A 314 -17.02 -2.94 -5.79
C VAL A 314 -18.33 -3.66 -5.41
N GLU A 315 -18.91 -4.41 -6.36
CA GLU A 315 -20.16 -5.15 -6.14
C GLU A 315 -20.00 -6.19 -5.04
N ASN A 316 -18.95 -7.01 -5.15
CA ASN A 316 -18.63 -8.05 -4.18
C ASN A 316 -17.52 -7.53 -3.26
N PRO A 317 -17.69 -7.57 -1.92
CA PRO A 317 -16.63 -7.20 -1.01
C PRO A 317 -15.42 -8.16 -1.15
N PRO A 318 -14.21 -7.71 -0.80
CA PRO A 318 -13.09 -8.63 -0.71
C PRO A 318 -13.40 -9.73 0.32
N LEU A 319 -13.01 -10.95 0.00
CA LEU A 319 -13.13 -12.07 0.93
C LEU A 319 -11.80 -12.24 1.68
N PHE A 320 -11.89 -12.69 2.91
CA PHE A 320 -10.71 -13.09 3.67
C PHE A 320 -10.16 -14.39 3.08
N ARG A 321 -9.31 -14.24 2.07
CA ARG A 321 -8.60 -15.34 1.43
C ARG A 321 -7.12 -15.11 1.63
N GLN A 322 -6.54 -15.79 2.58
CA GLN A 322 -5.10 -15.91 2.58
C GLN A 322 -4.71 -16.62 1.28
N ASP A 323 -3.96 -15.94 0.42
CA ASP A 323 -3.04 -16.70 -0.42
C ASP A 323 -2.32 -17.57 0.58
N LYS A 324 -2.51 -18.89 0.49
CA LYS A 324 -1.65 -19.80 1.23
C LYS A 324 -0.25 -19.42 0.76
N VAL A 325 0.39 -18.53 1.52
CA VAL A 325 1.84 -18.47 1.51
C VAL A 325 2.19 -19.88 1.91
N LEU A 326 2.43 -20.70 0.90
CA LEU A 326 3.10 -21.97 1.11
C LEU A 326 4.25 -21.57 2.02
N PRO A 327 4.35 -22.11 3.23
CA PRO A 327 5.36 -21.68 4.19
C PRO A 327 6.62 -21.52 3.38
N LYS A 328 7.27 -20.34 3.42
CA LYS A 328 8.52 -20.09 2.68
C LYS A 328 9.28 -21.37 2.93
N SER A 329 9.38 -22.22 1.90
CA SER A 329 10.07 -23.50 2.03
C SER A 329 11.37 -23.11 2.69
N THR A 330 11.63 -23.57 3.91
CA THR A 330 12.91 -23.35 4.59
C THR A 330 14.03 -23.97 3.74
N ASP A 331 13.66 -24.64 2.67
CA ASP A 331 14.52 -25.18 1.66
C ASP A 331 15.07 -24.03 0.82
N LYS A 332 16.36 -23.86 0.90
CA LYS A 332 17.13 -22.91 0.08
C LYS A 332 16.73 -23.01 -1.39
N LEU A 333 16.44 -21.85 -1.99
CA LEU A 333 16.25 -21.72 -3.44
C LEU A 333 17.60 -21.70 -4.15
N TYR A 334 17.72 -22.44 -5.23
CA TYR A 334 18.92 -22.49 -6.06
C TYR A 334 18.61 -21.94 -7.44
N ASP A 335 19.54 -21.21 -8.02
CA ASP A 335 19.43 -20.80 -9.42
C ASP A 335 19.62 -22.02 -10.35
N TYR A 336 18.97 -21.95 -11.50
CA TYR A 336 19.10 -22.97 -12.53
C TYR A 336 20.56 -23.29 -12.89
N ALA A 337 21.43 -22.27 -12.88
CA ALA A 337 22.86 -22.42 -13.20
C ALA A 337 23.65 -23.14 -12.09
N ASP A 338 23.19 -23.05 -10.83
CA ASP A 338 23.89 -23.58 -9.65
C ASP A 338 23.60 -25.07 -9.39
N CYS A 339 22.71 -25.67 -10.17
CA CYS A 339 22.35 -27.07 -10.03
C CYS A 339 23.37 -27.99 -10.72
N ASP A 340 23.93 -28.99 -10.00
CA ASP A 340 24.77 -30.07 -10.58
C ASP A 340 23.99 -30.88 -11.63
N LYS A 341 22.71 -31.14 -11.33
CA LYS A 341 21.74 -31.66 -12.30
C LYS A 341 20.61 -30.65 -12.41
N ARG A 342 20.46 -30.05 -13.55
CA ARG A 342 19.43 -29.06 -13.83
C ARG A 342 18.05 -29.67 -13.88
N PRO A 343 16.99 -28.93 -13.51
CA PRO A 343 15.62 -29.36 -13.72
C PRO A 343 15.38 -29.75 -15.17
N SER A 344 14.60 -30.79 -15.41
CA SER A 344 14.30 -31.22 -16.78
C SER A 344 12.80 -31.42 -17.00
N PHE A 345 12.34 -30.93 -18.16
CA PHE A 345 10.98 -31.08 -18.65
C PHE A 345 10.90 -32.09 -19.79
N MET A 346 10.14 -33.16 -19.61
CA MET A 346 10.01 -34.22 -20.60
C MET A 346 11.38 -34.73 -21.15
N GLY A 347 12.35 -34.89 -20.23
CA GLY A 347 13.67 -35.40 -20.54
C GLY A 347 14.70 -34.39 -21.05
N SER A 348 14.34 -33.13 -21.24
CA SER A 348 15.23 -32.05 -21.65
C SER A 348 15.50 -31.08 -20.51
N THR A 349 16.75 -30.67 -20.32
CA THR A 349 17.15 -29.60 -19.42
C THR A 349 17.08 -28.21 -20.07
N ASP A 350 16.95 -28.12 -21.40
CA ASP A 350 16.81 -26.85 -22.11
C ASP A 350 15.43 -26.23 -21.82
N PRO A 351 15.32 -25.01 -21.24
CA PRO A 351 14.06 -24.33 -21.03
C PRO A 351 13.23 -24.13 -22.31
N LYS A 352 13.88 -24.10 -23.49
CA LYS A 352 13.17 -24.04 -24.78
C LYS A 352 12.28 -25.25 -25.02
N ALA A 353 12.66 -26.43 -24.49
CA ALA A 353 11.82 -27.60 -24.60
C ALA A 353 10.49 -27.43 -23.89
N PHE A 354 10.46 -26.75 -22.74
CA PHE A 354 9.23 -26.42 -22.03
C PHE A 354 8.36 -25.45 -22.85
N LEU A 355 8.98 -24.40 -23.43
CA LEU A 355 8.27 -23.48 -24.30
C LEU A 355 7.61 -24.19 -25.48
N LEU A 356 8.35 -25.03 -26.19
CA LEU A 356 7.88 -25.67 -27.42
C LEU A 356 6.91 -26.82 -27.17
N LYS A 357 7.18 -27.66 -26.15
CA LYS A 357 6.39 -28.87 -25.87
C LYS A 357 5.17 -28.61 -24.98
N TRP A 358 5.15 -27.50 -24.25
CA TRP A 358 4.06 -27.18 -23.34
C TRP A 358 3.49 -25.79 -23.56
N VAL A 359 4.26 -24.74 -23.30
CA VAL A 359 3.72 -23.36 -23.30
C VAL A 359 3.02 -23.04 -24.61
N TYR A 360 3.72 -23.15 -25.75
CA TYR A 360 3.15 -22.82 -27.05
C TYR A 360 2.11 -23.81 -27.57
N GLN A 361 2.00 -24.97 -26.97
CA GLN A 361 0.93 -25.93 -27.31
C GLN A 361 -0.39 -25.58 -26.64
N TYR A 362 -0.35 -25.05 -25.42
CA TYR A 362 -1.52 -24.75 -24.60
C TYR A 362 -1.79 -23.28 -24.41
N LEU A 363 -0.95 -22.41 -24.98
CA LEU A 363 -1.13 -20.95 -24.99
C LEU A 363 -2.35 -20.58 -25.83
N LYS A 364 -3.23 -19.77 -25.24
CA LYS A 364 -4.40 -19.20 -25.91
C LYS A 364 -4.21 -17.70 -26.02
N TYR A 365 -4.03 -17.22 -27.25
CA TYR A 365 -3.93 -15.77 -27.44
C TYR A 365 -5.25 -15.11 -27.02
N PRO A 366 -5.25 -14.16 -26.04
CA PRO A 366 -6.49 -13.53 -25.59
C PRO A 366 -7.18 -12.80 -26.74
N LYS A 367 -8.49 -13.01 -26.91
CA LYS A 367 -9.25 -12.40 -28.01
C LYS A 367 -9.17 -10.87 -28.01
N ALA A 368 -9.25 -10.26 -26.83
CA ALA A 368 -9.12 -8.81 -26.67
C ALA A 368 -7.73 -8.30 -27.12
N ALA A 369 -6.67 -9.04 -26.80
CA ALA A 369 -5.32 -8.69 -27.25
C ALA A 369 -5.18 -8.81 -28.79
N VAL A 370 -5.79 -9.83 -29.40
CA VAL A 370 -5.83 -9.97 -30.88
C VAL A 370 -6.56 -8.80 -31.51
N SER A 371 -7.75 -8.45 -31.01
CA SER A 371 -8.57 -7.36 -31.57
C SER A 371 -7.87 -6.00 -31.47
N ASN A 372 -7.07 -5.78 -30.44
CA ASN A 372 -6.35 -4.54 -30.18
C ASN A 372 -4.91 -4.55 -30.74
N GLY A 373 -4.48 -5.62 -31.42
CA GLY A 373 -3.13 -5.73 -31.99
C GLY A 373 -2.02 -5.81 -30.95
N ILE A 374 -2.35 -6.16 -29.70
CA ILE A 374 -1.40 -6.21 -28.58
C ILE A 374 -0.47 -7.39 -28.75
N GLN A 375 0.84 -7.16 -28.75
CA GLN A 375 1.91 -8.14 -28.87
C GLN A 375 3.04 -7.82 -27.90
N GLY A 376 3.83 -8.83 -27.53
CA GLY A 376 4.97 -8.58 -26.65
C GLY A 376 5.64 -9.85 -26.17
N ARG A 377 6.67 -9.65 -25.36
CA ARG A 377 7.40 -10.73 -24.68
C ARG A 377 7.20 -10.60 -23.18
N VAL A 378 6.59 -11.63 -22.60
CA VAL A 378 6.41 -11.77 -21.16
C VAL A 378 7.49 -12.67 -20.60
N ILE A 379 8.23 -12.21 -19.59
CA ILE A 379 9.18 -13.08 -18.88
C ILE A 379 8.47 -13.57 -17.61
N VAL A 380 8.29 -14.90 -17.56
CA VAL A 380 7.67 -15.58 -16.41
C VAL A 380 8.76 -16.29 -15.62
N GLU A 381 8.84 -15.98 -14.33
CA GLU A 381 9.68 -16.66 -13.37
C GLU A 381 8.83 -17.64 -12.54
N PHE A 382 9.39 -18.81 -12.23
CA PHE A 382 8.70 -19.82 -11.44
C PHE A 382 9.72 -20.74 -10.73
N VAL A 383 9.26 -21.49 -9.74
CA VAL A 383 10.07 -22.46 -9.03
C VAL A 383 9.69 -23.88 -9.44
N VAL A 384 10.68 -24.68 -9.82
CA VAL A 384 10.52 -26.14 -9.88
C VAL A 384 10.88 -26.69 -8.51
N SER A 385 9.87 -27.16 -7.77
CA SER A 385 10.05 -27.68 -6.41
C SER A 385 10.84 -28.99 -6.41
N LYS A 386 11.40 -29.37 -5.26
CA LYS A 386 12.06 -30.66 -5.05
C LYS A 386 11.18 -31.89 -5.37
N ASP A 387 9.85 -31.69 -5.39
CA ASP A 387 8.86 -32.71 -5.78
C ASP A 387 8.50 -32.65 -7.26
N GLY A 388 9.06 -31.70 -8.01
CA GLY A 388 8.87 -31.51 -9.43
C GLY A 388 7.63 -30.70 -9.81
N ASN A 389 6.92 -30.10 -8.87
CA ASN A 389 5.78 -29.22 -9.16
C ASN A 389 6.27 -27.83 -9.52
N VAL A 390 5.53 -27.13 -10.39
CA VAL A 390 5.74 -25.72 -10.67
C VAL A 390 4.99 -24.89 -9.63
N THR A 391 5.71 -24.03 -8.92
CA THR A 391 5.20 -23.15 -7.85
C THR A 391 5.73 -21.73 -8.05
N ASP A 392 5.23 -20.77 -7.29
CA ASP A 392 5.70 -19.38 -7.24
C ASP A 392 5.82 -18.72 -8.62
N VAL A 393 4.82 -18.95 -9.47
CA VAL A 393 4.77 -18.40 -10.83
C VAL A 393 4.44 -16.93 -10.79
N ARG A 394 5.34 -16.09 -11.30
CA ARG A 394 5.19 -14.63 -11.33
C ARG A 394 5.70 -14.04 -12.64
N VAL A 395 5.20 -12.88 -13.00
CA VAL A 395 5.71 -12.10 -14.12
C VAL A 395 6.94 -11.33 -13.64
N ALA A 396 8.11 -11.66 -14.21
CA ALA A 396 9.36 -10.93 -13.97
C ALA A 396 9.49 -9.69 -14.88
N ARG A 397 8.88 -9.74 -16.06
CA ARG A 397 8.79 -8.62 -16.99
C ARG A 397 7.48 -8.70 -17.75
N SER A 398 6.65 -7.70 -17.57
CA SER A 398 5.35 -7.54 -18.21
C SER A 398 5.51 -7.04 -19.67
N ALA A 399 4.54 -7.41 -20.51
CA ALA A 399 4.32 -6.81 -21.81
C ALA A 399 2.95 -6.13 -21.89
N ASP A 400 1.90 -6.77 -21.38
CA ASP A 400 0.52 -6.31 -21.29
C ASP A 400 -0.24 -7.28 -20.38
N GLN A 401 -1.18 -6.78 -19.57
CA GLN A 401 -1.88 -7.57 -18.55
C GLN A 401 -2.58 -8.82 -19.15
N LEU A 402 -3.22 -8.68 -20.33
CA LEU A 402 -3.89 -9.80 -20.99
C LEU A 402 -2.90 -10.90 -21.38
N LEU A 403 -1.70 -10.52 -21.83
CA LEU A 403 -0.64 -11.44 -22.21
C LEU A 403 0.01 -12.08 -20.97
N ASP A 404 0.18 -11.30 -19.92
CA ASP A 404 0.77 -11.72 -18.64
C ASP A 404 -0.09 -12.79 -17.97
N ASP A 405 -1.41 -12.57 -17.88
CA ASP A 405 -2.36 -13.51 -17.29
C ASP A 405 -2.34 -14.86 -18.03
N GLU A 406 -2.31 -14.83 -19.34
CA GLU A 406 -2.26 -16.07 -20.13
C GLU A 406 -0.90 -16.78 -20.01
N ALA A 407 0.21 -16.03 -19.98
CA ALA A 407 1.53 -16.60 -19.76
C ALA A 407 1.64 -17.27 -18.38
N VAL A 408 1.15 -16.62 -17.34
CA VAL A 408 1.10 -17.18 -15.98
C VAL A 408 0.18 -18.41 -15.94
N ARG A 409 -1.00 -18.33 -16.55
CA ARG A 409 -1.95 -19.47 -16.59
C ARG A 409 -1.32 -20.71 -17.19
N VAL A 410 -0.66 -20.58 -18.34
CA VAL A 410 -0.11 -21.75 -19.03
C VAL A 410 1.12 -22.34 -18.31
N VAL A 411 1.94 -21.48 -17.68
CA VAL A 411 3.09 -21.95 -16.89
C VAL A 411 2.63 -22.64 -15.60
N LYS A 412 1.64 -22.08 -14.89
CA LYS A 412 1.04 -22.71 -13.69
C LYS A 412 0.44 -24.09 -13.96
N ALA A 413 -0.12 -24.29 -15.15
CA ALA A 413 -0.74 -25.54 -15.55
C ALA A 413 0.27 -26.63 -15.96
N SER A 414 1.57 -26.38 -15.84
CA SER A 414 2.64 -27.31 -16.22
C SER A 414 2.52 -28.67 -15.53
N PRO A 415 2.69 -29.78 -16.24
CA PRO A 415 2.88 -31.08 -15.61
C PRO A 415 4.21 -31.14 -14.83
N LYS A 416 4.40 -32.19 -14.07
CA LYS A 416 5.59 -32.41 -13.23
C LYS A 416 6.88 -32.43 -14.04
N TRP A 417 7.90 -31.79 -13.45
CA TRP A 417 9.29 -31.79 -13.89
C TRP A 417 10.12 -32.82 -13.12
N LYS A 418 11.27 -33.19 -13.65
CA LYS A 418 12.35 -33.73 -12.82
C LYS A 418 13.02 -32.55 -12.09
N PRO A 419 13.10 -32.55 -10.74
CA PRO A 419 13.67 -31.45 -9.98
C PRO A 419 15.20 -31.33 -10.19
N GLY A 420 15.72 -30.13 -9.92
CA GLY A 420 17.15 -29.90 -9.84
C GLY A 420 17.80 -30.67 -8.70
N GLN A 421 19.11 -30.91 -8.79
CA GLN A 421 19.89 -31.54 -7.72
C GLN A 421 21.18 -30.77 -7.47
N VAL A 422 21.53 -30.63 -6.18
CA VAL A 422 22.81 -30.11 -5.71
C VAL A 422 23.37 -31.12 -4.72
N LYS A 423 24.61 -31.55 -4.95
CA LYS A 423 25.28 -32.62 -4.15
C LYS A 423 24.42 -33.88 -4.00
N GLY A 424 23.71 -34.26 -5.07
CA GLY A 424 22.86 -35.45 -5.13
C GLY A 424 21.48 -35.28 -4.46
N MET A 425 21.21 -34.19 -3.76
CA MET A 425 19.92 -33.88 -3.12
C MET A 425 19.01 -33.11 -4.06
N LYS A 426 17.73 -33.43 -4.10
CA LYS A 426 16.71 -32.68 -4.82
C LYS A 426 16.52 -31.32 -4.16
N VAL A 427 16.48 -30.26 -4.97
CA VAL A 427 16.37 -28.87 -4.50
C VAL A 427 15.27 -28.11 -5.23
N ASN A 428 14.76 -27.07 -4.60
CA ASN A 428 13.88 -26.11 -5.25
C ASN A 428 14.71 -25.18 -6.15
N THR A 429 14.34 -25.07 -7.43
CA THR A 429 15.13 -24.36 -8.44
C THR A 429 14.32 -23.24 -9.07
N ILE A 430 14.85 -22.02 -9.06
CA ILE A 430 14.27 -20.87 -9.76
C ILE A 430 14.58 -20.99 -11.26
N MET A 431 13.55 -20.81 -12.07
CA MET A 431 13.62 -20.80 -13.52
C MET A 431 12.91 -19.60 -14.11
N SER A 432 13.33 -19.15 -15.27
CA SER A 432 12.62 -18.14 -16.04
C SER A 432 12.49 -18.54 -17.51
N VAL A 433 11.37 -18.17 -18.12
CA VAL A 433 11.10 -18.40 -19.54
C VAL A 433 10.53 -17.15 -20.19
N ALA A 434 10.90 -16.89 -21.44
CA ALA A 434 10.39 -15.78 -22.23
C ALA A 434 9.27 -16.29 -23.16
N VAL A 435 8.05 -15.89 -22.90
CA VAL A 435 6.86 -16.23 -23.70
C VAL A 435 6.63 -15.13 -24.72
N ASP A 436 6.78 -15.45 -26.00
CA ASP A 436 6.58 -14.49 -27.11
C ASP A 436 5.14 -14.56 -27.63
N PHE A 437 4.44 -13.45 -27.56
CA PHE A 437 3.14 -13.26 -28.22
C PHE A 437 3.30 -12.46 -29.50
N ARG A 438 3.05 -13.08 -30.65
CA ARG A 438 3.19 -12.45 -31.99
C ARG A 438 1.96 -12.72 -32.83
N LEU A 439 1.47 -11.67 -33.47
CA LEU A 439 0.40 -11.76 -34.47
C LEU A 439 1.00 -11.90 -35.86
N SER A 440 0.53 -12.85 -36.63
CA SER A 440 0.91 -12.96 -38.05
C SER A 440 0.21 -11.86 -38.86
N LYS A 441 0.80 -11.44 -40.00
CA LYS A 441 0.22 -10.46 -40.94
C LYS A 441 -1.18 -10.85 -41.47
N LYS A 442 -1.69 -12.06 -41.20
CA LYS A 442 -3.02 -12.57 -41.59
C LYS A 442 -3.94 -12.76 -40.38
N GLY A 443 -3.65 -12.16 -39.20
CA GLY A 443 -4.48 -12.28 -37.99
C GLY A 443 -4.60 -13.70 -37.43
N LYS A 444 -3.74 -14.63 -37.85
CA LYS A 444 -3.64 -15.98 -37.31
C LYS A 444 -2.36 -16.13 -36.51
N PHE A 445 -2.48 -16.84 -35.38
CA PHE A 445 -1.36 -17.21 -34.51
C PHE A 445 -0.27 -17.92 -35.33
N GLY A 446 0.93 -17.36 -35.39
CA GLY A 446 2.07 -17.93 -36.11
C GLY A 446 3.25 -18.14 -35.19
N ILE A 447 3.49 -19.39 -34.77
CA ILE A 447 4.76 -19.80 -34.19
C ILE A 447 5.76 -19.96 -35.35
N LYS A 448 6.81 -19.11 -35.40
CA LYS A 448 7.97 -19.46 -36.22
C LYS A 448 8.65 -20.63 -35.55
N LYS A 449 8.62 -21.81 -36.20
CA LYS A 449 9.44 -22.98 -35.87
C LYS A 449 10.93 -22.66 -35.94
#